data_48d5ee367bb3ad2f8b2b35daa8a2a58c
#
_entry.id   48d5ee367bb3ad2f8b2b35daa8a2a58c
#
_cell.length_a   1.000
_cell.length_b   1.000
_cell.length_c   1.000
_cell.angle_alpha   90.00
_cell.angle_beta   90.00
_cell.angle_gamma   90.00
#
_symmetry.space_group_name_H-M   'P 1'
#
loop_
_entity.id
_entity.type
_entity.pdbx_description
1 polymer ?
#
loop_
_entity_poly.entity_id
_entity_poly.type
_entity_poly.pdbx_seq_one_letter_code
_entity_poly.pdbx_strand_id
1 'polypeptide(L)'
;KRNPLLARSVAMSSRPELKIDWATYEAAKYACLNWHYAKRMPDPKSVKIGVWEGGKFIGVVMFTRGVSGTNISKTLKIKPEEICELSRVALTDHQNAVTRIISIALSILKKNFPGLRIVISYADENHGHIGAIYQAGNWIYTGKSAAVPLFQDKAGKYIHDRACSSTGFKRQFGKMK
;
A
#
# COMPACT_ATOMS: atom_id res chain seq x y z
N LYS A 1 -4.28 -11.66 60.04
CA LYS A 1 -4.97 -12.17 58.82
C LYS A 1 -4.52 -11.31 57.63
N ARG A 2 -3.58 -11.82 56.82
CA ARG A 2 -3.07 -11.16 55.62
C ARG A 2 -4.05 -11.43 54.48
N ASN A 3 -4.48 -10.37 53.79
CA ASN A 3 -5.42 -10.39 52.68
C ASN A 3 -4.72 -10.96 51.41
N PRO A 4 -5.21 -12.05 50.79
CA PRO A 4 -4.55 -12.67 49.62
C PRO A 4 -5.10 -12.13 48.31
N LEU A 5 -5.27 -10.82 48.22
CA LEU A 5 -5.77 -10.19 46.98
C LEU A 5 -4.73 -9.18 46.53
N LEU A 6 -3.76 -9.60 45.73
CA LEU A 6 -3.02 -8.75 44.75
C LEU A 6 -1.86 -9.53 44.12
N ALA A 7 -2.21 -10.52 43.32
CA ALA A 7 -1.31 -11.04 42.33
C ALA A 7 -2.11 -11.37 41.07
N ARG A 8 -2.82 -10.39 40.53
CA ARG A 8 -3.11 -10.40 39.10
C ARG A 8 -1.89 -9.82 38.40
N SER A 9 -0.93 -10.68 38.07
CA SER A 9 0.00 -10.37 37.02
C SER A 9 -0.82 -10.14 35.75
N VAL A 10 -1.01 -8.87 35.42
CA VAL A 10 -1.43 -8.48 34.08
C VAL A 10 -0.32 -8.99 33.17
N ALA A 11 -0.50 -10.15 32.57
CA ALA A 11 0.33 -10.59 31.47
C ALA A 11 0.22 -9.49 30.43
N MET A 12 1.21 -8.62 30.36
CA MET A 12 1.38 -7.70 29.24
C MET A 12 1.48 -8.59 28.03
N SER A 13 0.41 -8.67 27.24
CA SER A 13 0.43 -9.31 25.94
C SER A 13 1.48 -8.60 25.12
N SER A 14 2.70 -9.13 25.13
CA SER A 14 3.79 -8.64 24.27
C SER A 14 3.35 -8.89 22.83
N ARG A 15 3.28 -7.81 22.06
CA ARG A 15 2.96 -7.93 20.63
C ARG A 15 3.95 -8.90 20.00
N PRO A 16 3.50 -9.77 19.07
CA PRO A 16 4.40 -10.69 18.40
C PRO A 16 5.54 -9.93 17.72
N GLU A 17 6.69 -10.56 17.65
CA GLU A 17 7.87 -10.02 16.99
C GLU A 17 7.54 -9.65 15.55
N LEU A 18 7.91 -8.44 15.15
CA LEU A 18 7.69 -7.90 13.81
C LEU A 18 9.02 -7.89 13.05
N LYS A 19 9.11 -8.69 11.99
CA LYS A 19 10.20 -8.64 11.02
C LYS A 19 9.72 -8.03 9.72
N ILE A 20 10.47 -7.06 9.19
CA ILE A 20 10.20 -6.40 7.91
C ILE A 20 11.47 -6.42 7.07
N ASP A 21 11.38 -6.99 5.88
CA ASP A 21 12.54 -7.24 5.00
C ASP A 21 12.09 -7.30 3.54
N TRP A 22 13.01 -7.47 2.60
CA TRP A 22 12.71 -7.63 1.18
C TRP A 22 11.82 -8.84 0.93
N ALA A 23 10.83 -8.69 0.03
CA ALA A 23 9.96 -9.78 -0.39
C ALA A 23 10.27 -10.23 -1.82
N THR A 24 10.06 -11.52 -2.09
CA THR A 24 10.09 -12.06 -3.44
C THR A 24 8.87 -11.56 -4.25
N TYR A 25 8.96 -11.65 -5.57
CA TYR A 25 7.82 -11.33 -6.43
C TYR A 25 6.62 -12.22 -6.14
N GLU A 26 6.84 -13.52 -5.93
CA GLU A 26 5.80 -14.52 -5.67
C GLU A 26 5.07 -14.23 -4.37
N ALA A 27 5.80 -13.92 -3.30
CA ALA A 27 5.21 -13.56 -2.01
C ALA A 27 4.36 -12.29 -2.13
N ALA A 28 4.88 -11.27 -2.82
CA ALA A 28 4.15 -10.04 -3.05
C ALA A 28 2.91 -10.24 -3.93
N LYS A 29 3.02 -11.06 -4.97
CA LYS A 29 1.90 -11.44 -5.84
C LYS A 29 0.81 -12.15 -5.04
N TYR A 30 1.21 -13.12 -4.23
CA TYR A 30 0.27 -13.86 -3.36
C TYR A 30 -0.49 -12.90 -2.44
N ALA A 31 0.22 -12.03 -1.72
CA ALA A 31 -0.41 -11.06 -0.81
C ALA A 31 -1.36 -10.11 -1.55
N CYS A 32 -0.96 -9.56 -2.69
CA CYS A 32 -1.81 -8.66 -3.47
C CYS A 32 -3.07 -9.33 -4.00
N LEU A 33 -2.99 -10.59 -4.43
CA LEU A 33 -4.13 -11.32 -4.98
C LEU A 33 -5.10 -11.79 -3.89
N ASN A 34 -4.59 -12.15 -2.71
CA ASN A 34 -5.41 -12.74 -1.66
C ASN A 34 -5.86 -11.73 -0.61
N TRP A 35 -5.00 -10.76 -0.24
CA TRP A 35 -5.22 -9.90 0.93
C TRP A 35 -5.48 -8.43 0.60
N HIS A 36 -5.31 -7.99 -0.66
CA HIS A 36 -5.63 -6.63 -1.06
C HIS A 36 -6.97 -6.57 -1.80
N TYR A 37 -7.78 -5.56 -1.53
CA TYR A 37 -9.10 -5.37 -2.15
C TYR A 37 -9.06 -5.33 -3.69
N ALA A 38 -8.01 -4.74 -4.28
CA ALA A 38 -7.88 -4.63 -5.73
C ALA A 38 -7.56 -5.96 -6.43
N LYS A 39 -7.21 -7.04 -5.69
CA LYS A 39 -6.92 -8.39 -6.20
C LYS A 39 -6.00 -8.43 -7.43
N ARG A 40 -5.05 -7.51 -7.51
CA ARG A 40 -4.09 -7.43 -8.63
C ARG A 40 -2.76 -6.86 -8.19
N MET A 41 -1.69 -7.29 -8.87
CA MET A 41 -0.36 -6.70 -8.71
C MET A 41 -0.34 -5.27 -9.28
N PRO A 42 0.36 -4.34 -8.62
CA PRO A 42 0.77 -3.09 -9.25
C PRO A 42 1.87 -3.35 -10.29
N ASP A 43 2.55 -2.28 -10.74
CA ASP A 43 3.68 -2.39 -11.67
C ASP A 43 4.70 -3.44 -11.17
N PRO A 44 5.13 -4.41 -12.02
CA PRO A 44 6.16 -5.40 -11.65
C PRO A 44 7.49 -4.77 -11.23
N LYS A 45 7.82 -3.58 -11.75
CA LYS A 45 9.00 -2.78 -11.36
C LYS A 45 8.73 -2.01 -10.07
N SER A 46 8.49 -2.72 -8.98
CA SER A 46 8.16 -2.16 -7.68
C SER A 46 9.15 -2.63 -6.60
N VAL A 47 9.37 -1.79 -5.61
CA VAL A 47 9.99 -2.18 -4.36
C VAL A 47 8.97 -2.97 -3.55
N LYS A 48 9.35 -4.15 -3.09
CA LYS A 48 8.51 -5.10 -2.37
C LYS A 48 9.11 -5.36 -1.01
N ILE A 49 8.42 -4.96 0.03
CA ILE A 49 8.84 -5.12 1.42
C ILE A 49 7.86 -6.06 2.10
N GLY A 50 8.34 -7.24 2.48
CA GLY A 50 7.58 -8.27 3.17
C GLY A 50 7.47 -7.99 4.66
N VAL A 51 6.41 -8.49 5.24
CA VAL A 51 6.08 -8.34 6.65
C VAL A 51 5.85 -9.71 7.26
N TRP A 52 6.54 -9.99 8.35
CA TRP A 52 6.37 -11.21 9.14
C TRP A 52 6.06 -10.83 10.59
N GLU A 53 5.12 -11.53 11.18
CA GLU A 53 4.72 -11.38 12.57
C GLU A 53 4.80 -12.74 13.27
N GLY A 54 5.58 -12.83 14.35
CA GLY A 54 5.83 -14.12 15.02
C GLY A 54 6.40 -15.20 14.10
N GLY A 55 7.25 -14.82 13.14
CA GLY A 55 7.83 -15.72 12.14
C GLY A 55 6.91 -16.06 10.96
N LYS A 56 5.61 -15.70 11.00
CA LYS A 56 4.64 -15.96 9.93
C LYS A 56 4.59 -14.80 8.94
N PHE A 57 4.62 -15.09 7.64
CA PHE A 57 4.41 -14.08 6.60
C PHE A 57 2.96 -13.56 6.64
N ILE A 58 2.80 -12.26 6.82
CA ILE A 58 1.49 -11.61 6.94
C ILE A 58 1.21 -10.61 5.81
N GLY A 59 2.16 -10.37 4.91
CA GLY A 59 1.89 -9.53 3.75
C GLY A 59 3.04 -8.68 3.27
N VAL A 60 2.70 -7.64 2.50
CA VAL A 60 3.67 -6.75 1.86
C VAL A 60 3.24 -5.29 1.90
N VAL A 61 4.25 -4.43 1.91
CA VAL A 61 4.17 -3.01 1.59
C VAL A 61 4.92 -2.79 0.28
N MET A 62 4.26 -2.15 -0.70
CA MET A 62 4.85 -1.98 -2.02
C MET A 62 4.92 -0.53 -2.45
N PHE A 63 6.06 -0.17 -3.02
CA PHE A 63 6.29 1.15 -3.58
C PHE A 63 6.54 1.04 -5.09
N THR A 64 5.92 1.92 -5.85
CA THR A 64 6.07 2.02 -7.31
C THR A 64 6.48 3.44 -7.70
N ARG A 65 6.88 3.64 -8.95
CA ARG A 65 7.11 5.00 -9.45
C ARG A 65 5.82 5.83 -9.51
N GLY A 66 4.66 5.16 -9.52
CA GLY A 66 3.35 5.82 -9.60
C GLY A 66 3.10 6.49 -10.95
N VAL A 67 1.83 6.76 -11.20
CA VAL A 67 1.38 7.40 -12.46
C VAL A 67 1.40 8.92 -12.33
N SER A 68 1.24 9.41 -11.13
CA SER A 68 1.06 10.85 -10.84
C SER A 68 2.37 11.59 -10.63
N GLY A 69 3.51 10.91 -10.64
CA GLY A 69 4.82 11.50 -10.38
C GLY A 69 5.14 12.69 -11.27
N THR A 70 4.71 12.66 -12.54
CA THR A 70 4.96 13.75 -13.49
C THR A 70 4.26 15.06 -13.15
N ASN A 71 3.03 15.04 -12.69
CA ASN A 71 2.30 16.27 -12.35
C ASN A 71 2.78 16.84 -11.01
N ILE A 72 2.93 15.98 -10.01
CA ILE A 72 3.42 16.37 -8.69
C ILE A 72 4.87 16.87 -8.78
N SER A 73 5.72 16.19 -9.56
CA SER A 73 7.10 16.62 -9.77
C SER A 73 7.20 18.03 -10.38
N LYS A 74 6.34 18.33 -11.37
CA LYS A 74 6.26 19.67 -11.97
C LYS A 74 5.81 20.71 -10.96
N THR A 75 4.75 20.42 -10.18
CA THR A 75 4.22 21.35 -9.17
C THR A 75 5.24 21.63 -8.08
N LEU A 76 5.93 20.62 -7.60
CA LEU A 76 6.93 20.73 -6.54
C LEU A 76 8.34 21.07 -7.04
N LYS A 77 8.53 21.19 -8.37
CA LYS A 77 9.83 21.45 -9.02
C LYS A 77 10.93 20.48 -8.57
N ILE A 78 10.59 19.20 -8.46
CA ILE A 78 11.51 18.11 -8.12
C ILE A 78 11.53 17.09 -9.24
N LYS A 79 12.58 16.26 -9.30
CA LYS A 79 12.71 15.24 -10.36
C LYS A 79 11.73 14.08 -10.14
N PRO A 80 11.20 13.45 -11.21
CA PRO A 80 10.31 12.29 -11.07
C PRO A 80 10.93 11.12 -10.31
N GLU A 81 12.26 10.99 -10.35
CA GLU A 81 13.01 9.95 -9.62
C GLU A 81 13.04 10.17 -8.11
N GLU A 82 12.77 11.38 -7.66
CA GLU A 82 12.73 11.76 -6.24
C GLU A 82 11.38 11.47 -5.58
N ILE A 83 10.39 10.96 -6.36
CA ILE A 83 9.03 10.64 -5.90
C ILE A 83 8.75 9.17 -6.13
N CYS A 84 8.10 8.54 -5.16
CA CYS A 84 7.46 7.23 -5.36
C CYS A 84 6.06 7.20 -4.75
N GLU A 85 5.31 6.17 -5.07
CA GLU A 85 3.96 5.92 -4.58
C GLU A 85 3.95 4.69 -3.68
N LEU A 86 3.41 4.82 -2.46
CA LEU A 86 2.98 3.69 -1.65
C LEU A 86 1.72 3.12 -2.31
N SER A 87 1.90 2.14 -3.15
CA SER A 87 0.85 1.64 -4.04
C SER A 87 0.04 0.49 -3.46
N ARG A 88 0.60 -0.27 -2.50
CA ARG A 88 -0.10 -1.38 -1.83
C ARG A 88 0.37 -1.54 -0.39
N VAL A 89 -0.60 -1.77 0.46
CA VAL A 89 -0.45 -2.33 1.80
C VAL A 89 -1.37 -3.55 1.83
N ALA A 90 -0.82 -4.73 1.55
CA ALA A 90 -1.56 -5.97 1.42
C ALA A 90 -1.22 -6.88 2.60
N LEU A 91 -2.02 -6.84 3.63
CA LEU A 91 -1.83 -7.57 4.89
C LEU A 91 -3.03 -8.48 5.17
N THR A 92 -2.76 -9.66 5.73
CA THR A 92 -3.77 -10.50 6.37
C THR A 92 -3.93 -10.10 7.85
N ASP A 93 -4.60 -10.91 8.65
CA ASP A 93 -4.79 -10.67 10.09
C ASP A 93 -3.44 -10.49 10.80
N HIS A 94 -3.33 -9.44 11.61
CA HIS A 94 -2.11 -9.05 12.30
C HIS A 94 -2.42 -8.27 13.60
N GLN A 95 -1.47 -8.23 14.51
CA GLN A 95 -1.58 -7.54 15.80
C GLN A 95 -0.80 -6.22 15.86
N ASN A 96 0.28 -6.11 15.06
CA ASN A 96 1.04 -4.88 14.98
C ASN A 96 0.30 -3.81 14.17
N ALA A 97 0.35 -2.57 14.63
CA ALA A 97 -0.32 -1.45 13.94
C ALA A 97 0.23 -1.26 12.51
N VAL A 98 -0.65 -1.07 11.54
CA VAL A 98 -0.28 -0.82 10.13
C VAL A 98 0.65 0.38 10.01
N THR A 99 0.44 1.43 10.79
CA THR A 99 1.29 2.63 10.81
C THR A 99 2.73 2.31 11.21
N ARG A 100 2.94 1.40 12.16
CA ARG A 100 4.27 0.91 12.54
C ARG A 100 4.92 0.15 11.38
N ILE A 101 4.17 -0.73 10.73
CA ILE A 101 4.64 -1.49 9.56
C ILE A 101 5.08 -0.54 8.44
N ILE A 102 4.23 0.42 8.10
CA ILE A 102 4.52 1.42 7.06
C ILE A 102 5.75 2.26 7.45
N SER A 103 5.86 2.70 8.69
CA SER A 103 7.00 3.50 9.16
C SER A 103 8.33 2.77 9.02
N ILE A 104 8.38 1.49 9.37
CA ILE A 104 9.59 0.67 9.19
C ILE A 104 9.88 0.46 7.69
N ALA A 105 8.85 0.18 6.88
CA ALA A 105 9.02 0.04 5.43
C ALA A 105 9.55 1.33 4.78
N LEU A 106 9.08 2.49 5.21
CA LEU A 106 9.60 3.79 4.77
C LEU A 106 11.06 4.01 5.19
N SER A 107 11.44 3.55 6.38
CA SER A 107 12.83 3.62 6.86
C SER A 107 13.77 2.76 6.02
N ILE A 108 13.33 1.54 5.66
CA ILE A 108 14.06 0.67 4.73
C ILE A 108 14.18 1.34 3.36
N LEU A 109 13.08 1.88 2.84
CA LEU A 109 13.06 2.58 1.57
C LEU A 109 14.05 3.75 1.55
N LYS A 110 13.99 4.63 2.54
CA LYS A 110 14.87 5.80 2.67
C LYS A 110 16.34 5.41 2.75
N LYS A 111 16.67 4.35 3.48
CA LYS A 111 18.05 3.85 3.61
C LYS A 111 18.60 3.36 2.28
N ASN A 112 17.79 2.69 1.47
CA ASN A 112 18.23 2.07 0.21
C ASN A 112 18.10 2.99 -1.01
N PHE A 113 17.25 4.02 -0.91
CA PHE A 113 17.01 4.99 -1.99
C PHE A 113 17.12 6.42 -1.44
N PRO A 114 18.32 6.87 -1.09
CA PRO A 114 18.54 8.18 -0.43
C PRO A 114 18.12 9.37 -1.31
N GLY A 115 18.02 9.19 -2.61
CA GLY A 115 17.52 10.21 -3.54
C GLY A 115 16.00 10.43 -3.48
N LEU A 116 15.24 9.52 -2.85
CA LEU A 116 13.80 9.71 -2.68
C LEU A 116 13.53 10.79 -1.63
N ARG A 117 12.70 11.76 -2.00
CA ARG A 117 12.32 12.90 -1.15
C ARG A 117 10.87 12.85 -0.73
N ILE A 118 10.00 12.31 -1.58
CA ILE A 118 8.56 12.30 -1.38
C ILE A 118 8.00 10.91 -1.63
N VAL A 119 7.15 10.47 -0.72
CA VAL A 119 6.27 9.31 -0.91
C VAL A 119 4.83 9.80 -0.91
N ILE A 120 4.09 9.46 -1.94
CA ILE A 120 2.66 9.77 -2.06
C ILE A 120 1.84 8.50 -1.90
N SER A 121 0.58 8.65 -1.49
CA SER A 121 -0.37 7.54 -1.48
C SER A 121 -1.78 8.04 -1.71
N TYR A 122 -2.64 7.15 -2.17
CA TYR A 122 -4.04 7.46 -2.45
C TYR A 122 -4.94 6.55 -1.63
N ALA A 123 -5.93 7.14 -0.96
CA ALA A 123 -7.04 6.41 -0.39
C ALA A 123 -8.14 6.26 -1.45
N ASP A 124 -8.65 5.05 -1.63
CA ASP A 124 -9.71 4.78 -2.59
C ASP A 124 -11.09 4.88 -1.89
N GLU A 125 -11.72 6.03 -2.00
CA GLU A 125 -13.03 6.30 -1.38
C GLU A 125 -14.12 5.33 -1.89
N ASN A 126 -14.01 4.82 -3.13
CA ASN A 126 -14.97 3.86 -3.67
C ASN A 126 -14.95 2.51 -2.93
N HIS A 127 -13.88 2.23 -2.20
CA HIS A 127 -13.75 1.06 -1.34
C HIS A 127 -13.86 1.41 0.16
N GLY A 128 -14.41 2.59 0.48
CA GLY A 128 -14.59 3.05 1.85
C GLY A 128 -13.30 3.48 2.56
N HIS A 129 -12.20 3.66 1.84
CA HIS A 129 -10.94 4.08 2.43
C HIS A 129 -10.88 5.60 2.58
N ILE A 130 -11.02 6.07 3.80
CA ILE A 130 -10.95 7.50 4.17
C ILE A 130 -9.51 7.97 4.50
N GLY A 131 -8.51 7.13 4.29
CA GLY A 131 -7.12 7.47 4.59
C GLY A 131 -6.73 7.39 6.06
N ALA A 132 -7.49 6.70 6.91
CA ALA A 132 -7.24 6.60 8.35
C ALA A 132 -5.82 6.15 8.71
N ILE A 133 -5.25 5.18 7.96
CA ILE A 133 -3.87 4.71 8.19
C ILE A 133 -2.82 5.80 7.90
N TYR A 134 -3.11 6.70 6.98
CA TYR A 134 -2.23 7.82 6.65
C TYR A 134 -2.34 8.91 7.71
N GLN A 135 -3.55 9.26 8.14
CA GLN A 135 -3.79 10.22 9.23
C GLN A 135 -3.09 9.75 10.51
N ALA A 136 -3.27 8.47 10.90
CA ALA A 136 -2.61 7.89 12.06
C ALA A 136 -1.08 7.79 11.92
N GLY A 137 -0.55 7.84 10.70
CA GLY A 137 0.87 7.81 10.38
C GLY A 137 1.50 9.19 10.18
N ASN A 138 0.81 10.28 10.55
CA ASN A 138 1.25 11.67 10.37
C ASN A 138 1.57 12.06 8.91
N TRP A 139 0.83 11.50 7.96
CA TRP A 139 0.94 11.92 6.56
C TRP A 139 0.23 13.26 6.34
N ILE A 140 0.76 14.05 5.41
CA ILE A 140 0.18 15.33 5.04
C ILE A 140 -0.94 15.09 4.03
N TYR A 141 -2.16 15.52 4.37
CA TYR A 141 -3.27 15.49 3.43
C TYR A 141 -3.14 16.63 2.42
N THR A 142 -3.13 16.31 1.14
CA THR A 142 -2.95 17.26 0.04
C THR A 142 -4.23 17.49 -0.79
N GLY A 143 -5.36 17.01 -0.31
CA GLY A 143 -6.64 17.12 -1.00
C GLY A 143 -7.02 15.89 -1.82
N LYS A 144 -8.09 16.02 -2.61
CA LYS A 144 -8.58 14.97 -3.50
C LYS A 144 -7.96 15.09 -4.88
N SER A 145 -7.67 13.96 -5.50
CA SER A 145 -7.33 13.93 -6.93
C SER A 145 -8.55 14.33 -7.77
N ALA A 146 -8.30 14.81 -8.99
CA ALA A 146 -9.39 15.05 -9.93
C ALA A 146 -10.24 13.78 -10.11
N ALA A 147 -11.55 13.97 -10.20
CA ALA A 147 -12.48 12.89 -10.49
C ALA A 147 -12.12 12.27 -11.85
N VAL A 148 -12.02 10.95 -11.87
CA VAL A 148 -11.81 10.19 -13.11
C VAL A 148 -13.11 9.48 -13.45
N PRO A 149 -13.61 9.57 -14.69
CA PRO A 149 -14.80 8.85 -15.11
C PRO A 149 -14.63 7.34 -14.87
N LEU A 150 -15.62 6.75 -14.23
CA LEU A 150 -15.74 5.30 -14.14
C LEU A 150 -16.74 4.84 -15.20
N PHE A 151 -16.31 3.92 -16.03
CA PHE A 151 -17.18 3.26 -17.00
C PHE A 151 -17.67 1.95 -16.42
N GLN A 152 -18.86 1.55 -16.79
CA GLN A 152 -19.44 0.27 -16.40
C GLN A 152 -19.67 -0.56 -17.65
N ASP A 153 -19.22 -1.82 -17.64
CA ASP A 153 -19.52 -2.73 -18.73
C ASP A 153 -20.97 -3.25 -18.65
N LYS A 154 -21.41 -4.00 -19.68
CA LYS A 154 -22.76 -4.56 -19.74
C LYS A 154 -23.08 -5.54 -18.60
N ALA A 155 -22.05 -6.07 -17.93
CA ALA A 155 -22.18 -6.97 -16.79
C ALA A 155 -22.16 -6.22 -15.44
N GLY A 156 -22.14 -4.87 -15.45
CA GLY A 156 -22.13 -4.04 -14.26
C GLY A 156 -20.74 -3.87 -13.62
N LYS A 157 -19.67 -4.35 -14.25
CA LYS A 157 -18.31 -4.24 -13.73
C LYS A 157 -17.73 -2.86 -14.06
N TYR A 158 -17.17 -2.20 -13.05
CA TYR A 158 -16.47 -0.94 -13.23
C TYR A 158 -15.13 -1.09 -13.95
N ILE A 159 -14.93 -0.26 -14.95
CA ILE A 159 -13.74 -0.22 -15.80
C ILE A 159 -13.13 1.18 -15.67
N HIS A 160 -11.83 1.24 -15.37
CA HIS A 160 -11.11 2.50 -15.31
C HIS A 160 -10.97 3.11 -16.73
N ASP A 161 -11.00 4.44 -16.85
CA ASP A 161 -10.90 5.18 -18.13
C ASP A 161 -9.70 4.77 -19.00
N ARG A 162 -8.56 4.46 -18.35
CA ARG A 162 -7.35 3.96 -19.06
C ARG A 162 -7.58 2.64 -19.79
N ALA A 163 -8.50 1.81 -19.33
CA ALA A 163 -8.88 0.58 -20.03
C ALA A 163 -9.79 0.86 -21.22
N CYS A 164 -10.52 1.99 -21.19
CA CYS A 164 -11.40 2.43 -22.27
C CYS A 164 -10.67 3.18 -23.39
N SER A 165 -9.43 3.63 -23.16
CA SER A 165 -8.59 4.15 -24.24
C SER A 165 -8.24 3.03 -25.23
N SER A 166 -8.06 3.35 -26.51
CA SER A 166 -7.73 2.36 -27.54
C SER A 166 -6.51 1.49 -27.19
N THR A 167 -5.51 2.09 -26.56
CA THR A 167 -4.31 1.40 -26.08
C THR A 167 -4.59 0.57 -24.83
N GLY A 168 -5.37 1.10 -23.89
CA GLY A 168 -5.76 0.41 -22.67
C GLY A 168 -6.67 -0.78 -22.96
N PHE A 169 -7.63 -0.61 -23.86
CA PHE A 169 -8.53 -1.67 -24.30
C PHE A 169 -7.78 -2.84 -24.95
N LYS A 170 -6.86 -2.54 -25.89
CA LYS A 170 -6.02 -3.58 -26.53
C LYS A 170 -5.15 -4.34 -25.55
N ARG A 171 -4.65 -3.66 -24.50
CA ARG A 171 -3.81 -4.29 -23.47
C ARG A 171 -4.61 -5.23 -22.56
N GLN A 172 -5.84 -4.88 -22.25
CA GLN A 172 -6.67 -5.59 -21.27
C GLN A 172 -7.59 -6.62 -21.89
N PHE A 173 -8.07 -6.40 -23.10
CA PHE A 173 -9.09 -7.21 -23.78
C PHE A 173 -8.64 -7.76 -25.15
N GLY A 174 -7.42 -7.46 -25.59
CA GLY A 174 -6.91 -7.88 -26.89
C GLY A 174 -7.40 -7.01 -28.05
N LYS A 175 -7.19 -7.49 -29.30
CA LYS A 175 -7.68 -6.79 -30.49
C LYS A 175 -9.21 -6.93 -30.55
N MET A 176 -9.91 -5.81 -30.71
CA MET A 176 -11.32 -5.88 -31.15
C MET A 176 -11.36 -6.57 -32.51
N LYS A 177 -12.17 -7.61 -32.64
CA LYS A 177 -12.53 -8.20 -33.92
C LYS A 177 -13.55 -7.31 -34.62
#